data_7cb7df0e79f9baf8726cb88edc984afb
#
_entry.id   7cb7df0e79f9baf8726cb88edc984afb
#
_cell.length_a   1.000
_cell.length_b   1.000
_cell.length_c   1.000
_cell.angle_alpha   90.00
_cell.angle_beta   90.00
_cell.angle_gamma   90.00
#
_symmetry.space_group_name_H-M   'P 1'
#
loop_
_entity.id
_entity.type
_entity.pdbx_description
1 polymer ?
#
loop_
_entity_poly.entity_id
_entity_poly.type
_entity_poly.pdbx_seq_one_letter_code
_entity_poly.pdbx_strand_id
1 'polypeptide(L)'
;MLRVTCTQLVRLLNRDIVAYIVEEGKLSQGQVFYQNKEETNQQFLIPEEQKIARWVYENNKRAGVGTNYFKNAKCLYLAIRIGDHVYGVIGIPANKDVFDSVEYSILLSVVNECALAMENLRNAIEKEKNAVLAKNEQLRADLLRAISHDLRTPLCSISGNADMLLNNGACLDSKTKQQIYADIYDDSEWLIGVVENLLSITRLNDGRLKFKFTDQLLDEVIAESLRHISRKHDEYTIVTKCEELILVRMDVQLIIQVLVNLIDNAIKYTPKGSKICIRGMKCNGKAQICVEDNGPGIADEMKPYIFEMFYTGKSTIADSQRSLGLGLSLCQSIIEAHDGRLLLTDNTPRGCIFTFTLPLSEVTLSQLPTT
;
A
#
# COMPACT_ATOMS: atom_id res chain seq x y z
N MET A 1 -11.58 10.79 -24.23
CA MET A 1 -11.27 12.02 -24.98
C MET A 1 -11.50 11.80 -26.49
N LEU A 2 -10.79 10.92 -27.16
CA LEU A 2 -10.89 10.68 -28.62
C LEU A 2 -12.33 10.46 -29.11
N ARG A 3 -13.14 9.66 -28.39
CA ARG A 3 -14.57 9.46 -28.71
C ARG A 3 -15.36 10.76 -28.76
N VAL A 4 -15.15 11.67 -27.83
CA VAL A 4 -15.85 12.97 -27.78
C VAL A 4 -15.42 13.81 -28.98
N THR A 5 -14.13 13.87 -29.26
CA THR A 5 -13.57 14.59 -30.41
C THR A 5 -14.12 14.03 -31.74
N CYS A 6 -14.16 12.70 -31.93
CA CYS A 6 -14.72 12.10 -33.14
C CYS A 6 -16.22 12.42 -33.27
N THR A 7 -16.98 12.38 -32.17
CA THR A 7 -18.40 12.75 -32.21
C THR A 7 -18.61 14.24 -32.58
N GLN A 8 -17.76 15.13 -32.11
CA GLN A 8 -17.79 16.55 -32.49
C GLN A 8 -17.41 16.74 -33.97
N LEU A 9 -16.34 16.06 -34.42
CA LEU A 9 -15.93 16.11 -35.83
C LEU A 9 -17.03 15.60 -36.76
N VAL A 10 -17.72 14.51 -36.41
CA VAL A 10 -18.88 14.01 -37.18
C VAL A 10 -19.94 15.10 -37.35
N ARG A 11 -20.25 15.85 -36.28
CA ARG A 11 -21.22 16.94 -36.31
C ARG A 11 -20.75 18.16 -37.11
N LEU A 12 -19.49 18.50 -37.01
CA LEU A 12 -18.91 19.69 -37.65
C LEU A 12 -18.71 19.47 -39.15
N LEU A 13 -18.24 18.29 -39.55
CA LEU A 13 -17.92 17.96 -40.93
C LEU A 13 -19.10 17.31 -41.65
N ASN A 14 -20.15 16.94 -40.92
CA ASN A 14 -21.31 16.22 -41.48
C ASN A 14 -20.91 14.94 -42.26
N ARG A 15 -19.89 14.23 -41.77
CA ARG A 15 -19.27 13.03 -42.36
C ARG A 15 -19.00 11.98 -41.27
N ASP A 16 -19.01 10.71 -41.68
CA ASP A 16 -18.57 9.62 -40.83
C ASP A 16 -17.07 9.74 -40.51
N ILE A 17 -16.64 9.19 -39.40
CA ILE A 17 -15.22 9.20 -39.00
C ILE A 17 -14.84 7.82 -38.49
N VAL A 18 -13.70 7.32 -38.95
CA VAL A 18 -13.06 6.12 -38.44
C VAL A 18 -11.89 6.54 -37.52
N ALA A 19 -11.83 6.04 -36.28
CA ALA A 19 -10.75 6.34 -35.39
C ALA A 19 -10.03 5.07 -34.92
N TYR A 20 -8.73 5.14 -34.86
CA TYR A 20 -7.81 4.11 -34.36
C TYR A 20 -7.01 4.71 -33.21
N ILE A 21 -7.03 4.06 -32.05
CA ILE A 21 -6.31 4.48 -30.85
C ILE A 21 -5.00 3.71 -30.76
N VAL A 22 -3.96 4.34 -30.24
CA VAL A 22 -2.70 3.64 -29.91
C VAL A 22 -2.78 3.14 -28.46
N GLU A 23 -2.77 1.82 -28.29
CA GLU A 23 -2.74 1.13 -27.00
C GLU A 23 -1.49 0.27 -26.93
N GLU A 24 -0.68 0.45 -25.89
CA GLU A 24 0.59 -0.29 -25.70
C GLU A 24 1.53 -0.28 -26.93
N GLY A 25 1.59 0.84 -27.64
CA GLY A 25 2.44 0.99 -28.84
C GLY A 25 1.91 0.29 -30.09
N LYS A 26 0.66 -0.18 -30.08
CA LYS A 26 0.00 -0.78 -31.24
C LYS A 26 -1.29 -0.05 -31.57
N LEU A 27 -1.63 -0.01 -32.86
CA LEU A 27 -2.87 0.58 -33.32
C LEU A 27 -4.03 -0.40 -33.01
N SER A 28 -5.08 0.11 -32.33
CA SER A 28 -6.29 -0.67 -31.98
C SER A 28 -7.10 -1.03 -33.24
N GLN A 29 -8.12 -1.86 -33.06
CA GLN A 29 -9.14 -2.02 -34.10
C GLN A 29 -9.88 -0.69 -34.31
N GLY A 30 -10.14 -0.33 -35.57
CA GLY A 30 -10.83 0.90 -35.92
C GLY A 30 -12.27 0.93 -35.38
N GLN A 31 -12.69 2.10 -34.92
CA GLN A 31 -14.06 2.36 -34.51
C GLN A 31 -14.67 3.42 -35.41
N VAL A 32 -15.86 3.13 -35.94
CA VAL A 32 -16.60 4.08 -36.81
C VAL A 32 -17.57 4.91 -35.99
N PHE A 33 -17.55 6.21 -36.20
CA PHE A 33 -18.49 7.19 -35.65
C PHE A 33 -19.39 7.67 -36.81
N TYR A 34 -20.66 7.33 -36.73
CA TYR A 34 -21.62 7.58 -37.78
C TYR A 34 -22.34 8.92 -37.62
N GLN A 35 -22.58 9.58 -38.74
CA GLN A 35 -23.46 10.76 -38.78
C GLN A 35 -24.90 10.34 -38.53
N ASN A 36 -25.36 9.27 -39.20
CA ASN A 36 -26.70 8.72 -39.08
C ASN A 36 -26.62 7.33 -38.44
N LYS A 37 -27.25 7.12 -37.26
CA LYS A 37 -27.16 5.86 -36.52
C LYS A 37 -27.82 4.65 -37.22
N GLU A 38 -28.60 4.89 -38.26
CA GLU A 38 -29.32 3.85 -39.03
C GLU A 38 -28.45 3.24 -40.12
N GLU A 39 -27.33 3.87 -40.52
CA GLU A 39 -26.44 3.37 -41.56
C GLU A 39 -25.19 2.72 -40.95
N THR A 40 -25.20 1.41 -40.82
CA THR A 40 -24.00 0.63 -40.38
C THR A 40 -23.11 0.35 -41.62
N ASN A 41 -22.29 1.31 -42.00
CA ASN A 41 -21.41 1.19 -43.14
C ASN A 41 -20.05 0.59 -42.71
N GLN A 42 -19.93 -0.75 -42.68
CA GLN A 42 -18.70 -1.46 -42.29
C GLN A 42 -17.60 -1.39 -43.34
N GLN A 43 -17.85 -0.78 -44.51
CA GLN A 43 -16.91 -0.71 -45.63
C GLN A 43 -15.61 0.08 -45.32
N PHE A 44 -15.55 0.79 -44.19
CA PHE A 44 -14.37 1.55 -43.74
C PHE A 44 -13.45 0.73 -42.83
N LEU A 45 -13.88 -0.45 -42.36
CA LEU A 45 -13.09 -1.33 -41.47
C LEU A 45 -12.49 -2.53 -42.21
N ILE A 46 -12.44 -2.49 -43.54
CA ILE A 46 -11.82 -3.56 -44.32
C ILE A 46 -10.30 -3.62 -44.11
N PRO A 47 -9.67 -4.81 -44.28
CA PRO A 47 -8.24 -5.00 -44.03
C PRO A 47 -7.34 -4.04 -44.80
N GLU A 48 -7.74 -3.63 -46.03
CA GLU A 48 -7.01 -2.68 -46.87
C GLU A 48 -6.94 -1.29 -46.23
N GLU A 49 -8.05 -0.78 -45.71
CA GLU A 49 -8.10 0.53 -45.03
C GLU A 49 -7.37 0.51 -43.70
N GLN A 50 -7.43 -0.61 -42.97
CA GLN A 50 -6.62 -0.78 -41.71
C GLN A 50 -5.10 -0.76 -41.97
N LYS A 51 -4.65 -1.33 -43.11
CA LYS A 51 -3.24 -1.26 -43.52
C LYS A 51 -2.80 0.19 -43.76
N ILE A 52 -3.66 1.01 -44.36
CA ILE A 52 -3.37 2.43 -44.61
C ILE A 52 -3.28 3.19 -43.28
N ALA A 53 -4.23 2.96 -42.36
CA ALA A 53 -4.17 3.58 -41.03
C ALA A 53 -2.89 3.19 -40.27
N ARG A 54 -2.47 1.92 -40.36
CA ARG A 54 -1.20 1.46 -39.78
C ARG A 54 0.01 2.14 -40.43
N TRP A 55 0.03 2.27 -41.73
CA TRP A 55 1.08 2.95 -42.46
C TRP A 55 1.19 4.42 -42.03
N VAL A 56 0.06 5.14 -41.83
CA VAL A 56 -0.01 6.50 -41.31
C VAL A 56 0.59 6.58 -39.91
N TYR A 57 0.29 5.61 -39.06
CA TYR A 57 0.85 5.51 -37.72
C TYR A 57 2.38 5.33 -37.75
N GLU A 58 2.86 4.40 -38.57
CA GLU A 58 4.30 4.05 -38.64
C GLU A 58 5.14 5.14 -39.33
N ASN A 59 4.60 5.81 -40.35
CA ASN A 59 5.34 6.79 -41.14
C ASN A 59 5.07 8.24 -40.75
N ASN A 60 4.11 8.48 -39.85
CA ASN A 60 3.71 9.82 -39.38
C ASN A 60 3.36 10.79 -40.53
N LYS A 61 2.80 10.28 -41.62
CA LYS A 61 2.42 11.02 -42.82
C LYS A 61 0.95 10.78 -43.14
N ARG A 62 0.27 11.81 -43.69
CA ARG A 62 -1.09 11.66 -44.19
C ARG A 62 -1.14 10.75 -45.41
N ALA A 63 -2.17 9.94 -45.52
CA ALA A 63 -2.38 9.04 -46.65
C ALA A 63 -3.87 8.93 -47.03
N GLY A 64 -4.15 8.42 -48.23
CA GLY A 64 -5.50 8.24 -48.74
C GLY A 64 -5.88 9.29 -49.77
N VAL A 65 -7.20 9.52 -49.90
CA VAL A 65 -7.75 10.42 -50.89
C VAL A 65 -7.15 11.81 -50.82
N GLY A 66 -6.78 12.40 -51.95
CA GLY A 66 -6.19 13.75 -52.01
C GLY A 66 -4.74 13.84 -51.54
N THR A 67 -4.07 12.69 -51.33
CA THR A 67 -2.64 12.63 -50.95
C THR A 67 -1.80 11.94 -52.01
N ASN A 68 -0.46 11.96 -51.83
CA ASN A 68 0.45 11.23 -52.72
C ASN A 68 0.57 9.74 -52.40
N TYR A 69 0.01 9.28 -51.29
CA TYR A 69 0.11 7.90 -50.81
C TYR A 69 -1.29 7.27 -50.74
N PHE A 70 -1.47 6.08 -51.31
CA PHE A 70 -2.72 5.31 -51.30
C PHE A 70 -3.92 6.09 -51.88
N LYS A 71 -3.77 6.65 -53.06
CA LYS A 71 -4.78 7.51 -53.74
C LYS A 71 -6.13 6.86 -53.94
N ASN A 72 -6.18 5.51 -53.96
CA ASN A 72 -7.41 4.74 -54.16
C ASN A 72 -8.10 4.35 -52.84
N ALA A 73 -7.63 4.82 -51.70
CA ALA A 73 -8.27 4.61 -50.44
C ALA A 73 -9.67 5.26 -50.41
N LYS A 74 -10.55 4.74 -49.54
CA LYS A 74 -11.91 5.31 -49.36
C LYS A 74 -11.88 6.55 -48.42
N CYS A 75 -10.88 6.62 -47.58
CA CYS A 75 -10.73 7.70 -46.58
C CYS A 75 -9.45 8.53 -46.78
N LEU A 76 -9.49 9.74 -46.29
CA LEU A 76 -8.28 10.52 -45.93
C LEU A 76 -7.89 10.15 -44.51
N TYR A 77 -6.64 9.68 -44.30
CA TYR A 77 -6.09 9.31 -43.01
C TYR A 77 -5.11 10.34 -42.50
N LEU A 78 -5.31 10.76 -41.23
CA LEU A 78 -4.47 11.73 -40.55
C LEU A 78 -4.03 11.18 -39.19
N ALA A 79 -2.76 11.38 -38.85
CA ALA A 79 -2.27 11.06 -37.51
C ALA A 79 -2.65 12.18 -36.51
N ILE A 80 -3.14 11.78 -35.34
CA ILE A 80 -3.29 12.62 -34.17
C ILE A 80 -1.94 12.59 -33.44
N ARG A 81 -1.14 13.65 -33.59
CA ARG A 81 0.27 13.63 -33.15
C ARG A 81 0.74 14.94 -32.59
N ILE A 82 1.79 14.86 -31.74
CA ILE A 82 2.63 16.00 -31.36
C ILE A 82 4.08 15.59 -31.59
N GLY A 83 4.79 16.35 -32.40
CA GLY A 83 6.13 15.99 -32.86
C GLY A 83 6.13 14.63 -33.54
N ASP A 84 6.96 13.70 -33.04
CA ASP A 84 7.07 12.33 -33.55
C ASP A 84 6.14 11.34 -32.85
N HIS A 85 5.44 11.77 -31.80
CA HIS A 85 4.55 10.88 -31.04
C HIS A 85 3.15 10.88 -31.59
N VAL A 86 2.67 9.71 -32.03
CA VAL A 86 1.33 9.49 -32.60
C VAL A 86 0.43 8.86 -31.52
N TYR A 87 -0.68 9.50 -31.21
CA TYR A 87 -1.69 9.06 -30.23
C TYR A 87 -2.80 8.23 -30.84
N GLY A 88 -3.01 8.40 -32.16
CA GLY A 88 -4.04 7.71 -32.92
C GLY A 88 -4.05 8.12 -34.37
N VAL A 89 -4.93 7.50 -35.14
CA VAL A 89 -5.16 7.83 -36.55
C VAL A 89 -6.66 8.01 -36.75
N ILE A 90 -7.06 9.05 -37.46
CA ILE A 90 -8.42 9.24 -37.91
C ILE A 90 -8.50 9.08 -39.44
N GLY A 91 -9.57 8.40 -39.90
CA GLY A 91 -9.91 8.26 -41.27
C GLY A 91 -11.25 8.96 -41.56
N ILE A 92 -11.31 9.79 -42.57
CA ILE A 92 -12.49 10.53 -42.95
C ILE A 92 -12.85 10.12 -44.37
N PRO A 93 -14.06 9.55 -44.62
CA PRO A 93 -14.49 9.16 -45.94
C PRO A 93 -14.54 10.36 -46.89
N ALA A 94 -13.95 10.20 -48.06
CA ALA A 94 -14.09 11.18 -49.12
C ALA A 94 -15.32 10.80 -49.94
N ASN A 95 -16.41 11.50 -49.70
CA ASN A 95 -17.53 11.50 -50.64
C ASN A 95 -17.06 12.22 -51.92
N LYS A 96 -17.81 12.13 -53.04
CA LYS A 96 -17.42 12.63 -54.37
C LYS A 96 -16.85 14.06 -54.45
N ASP A 97 -16.95 14.84 -53.36
CA ASP A 97 -16.42 16.20 -53.28
C ASP A 97 -15.12 16.22 -52.48
N VAL A 98 -14.10 16.83 -53.04
CA VAL A 98 -12.82 17.15 -52.38
C VAL A 98 -13.12 18.03 -51.18
N PHE A 99 -12.45 17.81 -50.05
CA PHE A 99 -12.56 18.66 -48.86
C PHE A 99 -12.41 20.14 -49.25
N ASP A 100 -13.37 20.96 -48.84
CA ASP A 100 -13.24 22.41 -48.95
C ASP A 100 -12.08 22.88 -48.04
N SER A 101 -11.42 23.97 -48.42
CA SER A 101 -10.28 24.54 -47.65
C SER A 101 -10.65 24.88 -46.22
N VAL A 102 -11.92 25.25 -45.98
CA VAL A 102 -12.43 25.56 -44.63
C VAL A 102 -12.64 24.27 -43.82
N GLU A 103 -13.28 23.24 -44.42
CA GLU A 103 -13.44 21.93 -43.74
C GLU A 103 -12.09 21.33 -43.35
N TYR A 104 -11.11 21.39 -44.26
CA TYR A 104 -9.75 20.88 -43.98
C TYR A 104 -9.05 21.64 -42.88
N SER A 105 -9.21 22.95 -42.81
CA SER A 105 -8.64 23.80 -41.74
C SER A 105 -9.27 23.48 -40.37
N ILE A 106 -10.59 23.33 -40.33
CA ILE A 106 -11.31 22.93 -39.12
C ILE A 106 -10.85 21.55 -38.65
N LEU A 107 -10.75 20.60 -39.55
CA LEU A 107 -10.27 19.25 -39.26
C LEU A 107 -8.87 19.25 -38.62
N LEU A 108 -7.91 19.95 -39.24
CA LEU A 108 -6.55 20.04 -38.70
C LEU A 108 -6.51 20.71 -37.33
N SER A 109 -7.31 21.79 -37.16
CA SER A 109 -7.40 22.48 -35.87
C SER A 109 -7.88 21.55 -34.74
N VAL A 110 -8.98 20.82 -34.98
CA VAL A 110 -9.56 19.91 -33.99
C VAL A 110 -8.62 18.72 -33.70
N VAL A 111 -7.97 18.18 -34.74
CA VAL A 111 -6.99 17.08 -34.59
C VAL A 111 -5.80 17.53 -33.77
N ASN A 112 -5.27 18.73 -34.02
CA ASN A 112 -4.16 19.29 -33.25
C ASN A 112 -4.54 19.55 -31.80
N GLU A 113 -5.74 20.10 -31.54
CA GLU A 113 -6.24 20.34 -30.18
C GLU A 113 -6.45 19.03 -29.43
N CYS A 114 -6.98 18.01 -30.10
CA CYS A 114 -7.09 16.66 -29.54
C CYS A 114 -5.71 16.08 -29.19
N ALA A 115 -4.73 16.21 -30.08
CA ALA A 115 -3.37 15.76 -29.83
C ALA A 115 -2.74 16.47 -28.62
N LEU A 116 -2.91 17.79 -28.51
CA LEU A 116 -2.40 18.58 -27.37
C LEU A 116 -3.05 18.16 -26.05
N ALA A 117 -4.37 17.91 -26.09
CA ALA A 117 -5.08 17.45 -24.91
C ALA A 117 -4.67 16.03 -24.47
N MET A 118 -4.36 15.13 -25.40
CA MET A 118 -3.84 13.78 -25.11
C MET A 118 -2.42 13.84 -24.53
N GLU A 119 -1.56 14.71 -25.07
CA GLU A 119 -0.21 14.96 -24.54
C GLU A 119 -0.27 15.48 -23.10
N ASN A 120 -1.12 16.48 -22.83
CA ASN A 120 -1.28 17.04 -21.50
C ASN A 120 -1.76 15.99 -20.49
N LEU A 121 -2.68 15.12 -20.88
CA LEU A 121 -3.16 14.03 -20.04
C LEU A 121 -2.04 13.02 -19.72
N ARG A 122 -1.28 12.64 -20.74
CA ARG A 122 -0.11 11.75 -20.57
C ARG A 122 0.92 12.34 -19.61
N ASN A 123 1.27 13.61 -19.83
CA ASN A 123 2.23 14.31 -18.98
C ASN A 123 1.74 14.46 -17.52
N ALA A 124 0.43 14.65 -17.32
CA ALA A 124 -0.15 14.69 -15.98
C ALA A 124 -0.03 13.33 -15.26
N ILE A 125 -0.37 12.23 -15.95
CA ILE A 125 -0.24 10.86 -15.41
C ILE A 125 1.23 10.54 -15.08
N GLU A 126 2.15 10.90 -15.96
CA GLU A 126 3.59 10.66 -15.75
C GLU A 126 4.14 11.48 -14.57
N LYS A 127 3.74 12.74 -14.44
CA LYS A 127 4.09 13.59 -13.29
C LYS A 127 3.57 13.02 -11.98
N GLU A 128 2.32 12.55 -11.94
CA GLU A 128 1.74 11.93 -10.75
C GLU A 128 2.50 10.66 -10.36
N LYS A 129 2.80 9.80 -11.33
CA LYS A 129 3.60 8.59 -11.11
C LYS A 129 4.99 8.91 -10.55
N ASN A 130 5.67 9.89 -11.14
CA ASN A 130 7.00 10.31 -10.70
C ASN A 130 6.95 10.97 -9.31
N ALA A 131 5.91 11.73 -8.98
CA ALA A 131 5.73 12.31 -7.66
C ALA A 131 5.54 11.24 -6.58
N VAL A 132 4.76 10.17 -6.87
CA VAL A 132 4.60 9.02 -5.96
C VAL A 132 5.92 8.29 -5.74
N LEU A 133 6.68 8.05 -6.81
CA LEU A 133 8.00 7.41 -6.71
C LEU A 133 8.98 8.26 -5.88
N ALA A 134 9.06 9.57 -6.15
CA ALA A 134 9.93 10.48 -5.42
C ALA A 134 9.56 10.55 -3.92
N LYS A 135 8.26 10.56 -3.60
CA LYS A 135 7.76 10.54 -2.22
C LYS A 135 8.16 9.25 -1.51
N ASN A 136 8.07 8.10 -2.18
CA ASN A 136 8.48 6.81 -1.61
C ASN A 136 9.99 6.76 -1.35
N GLU A 137 10.82 7.26 -2.28
CA GLU A 137 12.27 7.34 -2.08
C GLU A 137 12.65 8.29 -0.94
N GLN A 138 11.98 9.44 -0.83
CA GLN A 138 12.20 10.37 0.28
C GLN A 138 11.83 9.71 1.62
N LEU A 139 10.68 9.03 1.71
CA LEU A 139 10.29 8.28 2.89
C LEU A 139 11.35 7.23 3.26
N ARG A 140 11.85 6.46 2.28
CA ARG A 140 12.93 5.49 2.53
C ARG A 140 14.20 6.14 3.10
N ALA A 141 14.60 7.28 2.55
CA ALA A 141 15.80 8.00 3.01
C ALA A 141 15.62 8.53 4.46
N ASP A 142 14.46 9.11 4.76
CA ASP A 142 14.15 9.62 6.09
C ASP A 142 14.06 8.49 7.12
N LEU A 143 13.52 7.32 6.71
CA LEU A 143 13.50 6.08 7.46
C LEU A 143 14.89 5.61 7.87
N LEU A 144 15.79 5.45 6.89
CA LEU A 144 17.16 5.00 7.15
C LEU A 144 17.90 5.95 8.08
N ARG A 145 17.64 7.27 7.97
CA ARG A 145 18.23 8.27 8.85
C ARG A 145 17.72 8.15 10.28
N ALA A 146 16.40 8.02 10.47
CA ALA A 146 15.79 7.85 11.78
C ALA A 146 16.26 6.56 12.47
N ILE A 147 16.22 5.42 11.77
CA ILE A 147 16.70 4.12 12.26
C ILE A 147 18.17 4.22 12.67
N SER A 148 19.03 4.81 11.81
CA SER A 148 20.46 4.92 12.09
C SER A 148 20.75 5.76 13.34
N HIS A 149 19.98 6.83 13.56
CA HIS A 149 20.09 7.65 14.75
C HIS A 149 19.69 6.87 16.00
N ASP A 150 18.55 6.20 15.96
CA ASP A 150 17.97 5.52 17.12
C ASP A 150 18.72 4.23 17.49
N LEU A 151 19.32 3.53 16.50
CA LEU A 151 20.22 2.40 16.76
C LEU A 151 21.55 2.86 17.38
N ARG A 152 22.07 4.02 17.01
CA ARG A 152 23.36 4.51 17.51
C ARG A 152 23.34 4.74 19.02
N THR A 153 22.25 5.26 19.56
CA THR A 153 22.15 5.61 21.00
C THR A 153 22.34 4.39 21.91
N PRO A 154 21.61 3.26 21.76
CA PRO A 154 21.84 2.07 22.58
C PRO A 154 23.20 1.42 22.31
N LEU A 155 23.69 1.43 21.07
CA LEU A 155 25.02 0.92 20.77
C LEU A 155 26.11 1.71 21.50
N CYS A 156 26.01 3.05 21.56
CA CYS A 156 26.93 3.87 22.34
C CYS A 156 26.82 3.61 23.86
N SER A 157 25.60 3.38 24.36
CA SER A 157 25.35 3.01 25.75
C SER A 157 26.00 1.68 26.12
N ILE A 158 25.75 0.63 25.29
CA ILE A 158 26.36 -0.70 25.46
C ILE A 158 27.90 -0.59 25.45
N SER A 159 28.44 0.12 24.44
CA SER A 159 29.90 0.30 24.31
C SER A 159 30.51 1.06 25.50
N GLY A 160 29.85 2.16 25.92
CA GLY A 160 30.32 2.93 27.08
C GLY A 160 30.25 2.16 28.41
N ASN A 161 29.16 1.41 28.61
CA ASN A 161 28.99 0.54 29.77
C ASN A 161 30.04 -0.60 29.81
N ALA A 162 30.29 -1.22 28.64
CA ALA A 162 31.32 -2.24 28.51
C ALA A 162 32.72 -1.68 28.76
N ASP A 163 33.04 -0.48 28.23
CA ASP A 163 34.31 0.20 28.47
C ASP A 163 34.53 0.53 29.96
N MET A 164 33.46 1.00 30.62
CA MET A 164 33.51 1.26 32.08
C MET A 164 33.80 0.00 32.88
N LEU A 165 33.23 -1.15 32.53
CA LEU A 165 33.51 -2.44 33.16
C LEU A 165 34.94 -2.91 32.90
N LEU A 166 35.46 -2.74 31.68
CA LEU A 166 36.80 -3.14 31.30
C LEU A 166 37.88 -2.31 32.00
N ASN A 167 37.73 -0.98 32.00
CA ASN A 167 38.79 -0.08 32.50
C ASN A 167 38.69 0.21 34.00
N ASN A 168 37.46 0.26 34.56
CA ASN A 168 37.22 0.65 35.95
C ASN A 168 36.52 -0.45 36.77
N GLY A 169 36.32 -1.64 36.21
CA GLY A 169 35.54 -2.69 36.85
C GLY A 169 36.04 -3.09 38.25
N ALA A 170 37.35 -3.02 38.53
CA ALA A 170 37.89 -3.32 39.84
C ALA A 170 37.46 -2.33 40.92
N CYS A 171 37.20 -1.07 40.59
CA CYS A 171 36.84 0.01 41.50
C CYS A 171 35.33 0.17 41.72
N LEU A 172 34.48 -0.49 40.90
CA LEU A 172 33.04 -0.42 41.01
C LEU A 172 32.48 -1.36 42.07
N ASP A 173 31.50 -0.87 42.82
CA ASP A 173 30.76 -1.70 43.77
C ASP A 173 29.86 -2.71 43.06
N SER A 174 29.46 -3.77 43.77
CA SER A 174 28.66 -4.85 43.22
C SER A 174 27.31 -4.40 42.65
N LYS A 175 26.68 -3.40 43.29
CA LYS A 175 25.38 -2.86 42.85
C LYS A 175 25.49 -2.10 41.54
N THR A 176 26.51 -1.25 41.39
CA THR A 176 26.80 -0.51 40.16
C THR A 176 27.12 -1.45 39.01
N LYS A 177 27.94 -2.51 39.26
CA LYS A 177 28.20 -3.55 38.24
C LYS A 177 26.92 -4.23 37.78
N GLN A 178 26.05 -4.61 38.70
CA GLN A 178 24.79 -5.28 38.38
C GLN A 178 23.86 -4.39 37.56
N GLN A 179 23.84 -3.08 37.87
CA GLN A 179 23.09 -2.10 37.08
C GLN A 179 23.62 -2.00 35.64
N ILE A 180 24.97 -1.89 35.49
CA ILE A 180 25.61 -1.82 34.16
C ILE A 180 25.33 -3.07 33.33
N TYR A 181 25.38 -4.27 33.93
CA TYR A 181 25.02 -5.50 33.22
C TYR A 181 23.54 -5.51 32.77
N ALA A 182 22.63 -5.03 33.64
CA ALA A 182 21.22 -4.91 33.30
C ALA A 182 21.01 -3.91 32.17
N ASP A 183 21.66 -2.75 32.18
CA ASP A 183 21.57 -1.74 31.16
C ASP A 183 22.07 -2.25 29.78
N ILE A 184 23.21 -2.98 29.77
CA ILE A 184 23.73 -3.63 28.55
C ILE A 184 22.73 -4.66 28.01
N TYR A 185 22.16 -5.48 28.89
CA TYR A 185 21.21 -6.50 28.52
C TYR A 185 19.93 -5.87 27.94
N ASP A 186 19.33 -4.91 28.65
CA ASP A 186 18.11 -4.23 28.23
C ASP A 186 18.30 -3.50 26.86
N ASP A 187 19.43 -2.81 26.66
CA ASP A 187 19.76 -2.15 25.39
C ASP A 187 19.95 -3.18 24.24
N SER A 188 20.54 -4.36 24.54
CA SER A 188 20.72 -5.42 23.55
C SER A 188 19.41 -6.05 23.13
N GLU A 189 18.53 -6.41 24.09
CA GLU A 189 17.20 -6.95 23.83
C GLU A 189 16.35 -5.97 23.00
N TRP A 190 16.42 -4.68 23.33
CA TRP A 190 15.74 -3.65 22.55
C TRP A 190 16.22 -3.59 21.10
N LEU A 191 17.54 -3.67 20.86
CA LEU A 191 18.12 -3.70 19.51
C LEU A 191 17.67 -4.92 18.71
N ILE A 192 17.62 -6.09 19.34
CA ILE A 192 17.13 -7.32 18.70
C ILE A 192 15.67 -7.12 18.25
N GLY A 193 14.80 -6.61 19.13
CA GLY A 193 13.39 -6.35 18.79
C GLY A 193 13.22 -5.37 17.64
N VAL A 194 14.06 -4.31 17.58
CA VAL A 194 14.06 -3.35 16.47
C VAL A 194 14.42 -4.02 15.15
N VAL A 195 15.48 -4.84 15.13
CA VAL A 195 15.94 -5.55 13.92
C VAL A 195 14.88 -6.54 13.44
N GLU A 196 14.26 -7.30 14.36
CA GLU A 196 13.19 -8.24 14.04
C GLU A 196 11.96 -7.55 13.45
N ASN A 197 11.54 -6.43 14.03
CA ASN A 197 10.43 -5.63 13.52
C ASN A 197 10.74 -5.09 12.11
N LEU A 198 11.96 -4.58 11.88
CA LEU A 198 12.39 -4.08 10.57
C LEU A 198 12.40 -5.17 9.49
N LEU A 199 12.93 -6.35 9.85
CA LEU A 199 12.95 -7.52 8.94
C LEU A 199 11.52 -7.99 8.62
N SER A 200 10.63 -7.99 9.60
CA SER A 200 9.21 -8.38 9.42
C SER A 200 8.50 -7.41 8.48
N ILE A 201 8.66 -6.09 8.66
CA ILE A 201 8.09 -5.05 7.80
C ILE A 201 8.63 -5.18 6.36
N THR A 202 9.95 -5.37 6.20
CA THR A 202 10.58 -5.49 4.88
C THR A 202 10.05 -6.71 4.12
N ARG A 203 9.92 -7.86 4.80
CA ARG A 203 9.38 -9.10 4.21
C ARG A 203 7.91 -8.98 3.82
N LEU A 204 7.10 -8.27 4.63
CA LEU A 204 5.69 -8.00 4.33
C LEU A 204 5.56 -7.13 3.09
N ASN A 205 6.29 -6.01 3.01
CA ASN A 205 6.20 -5.06 1.89
C ASN A 205 6.69 -5.65 0.56
N ASP A 206 7.70 -6.53 0.59
CA ASP A 206 8.23 -7.19 -0.61
C ASP A 206 7.31 -8.33 -1.11
N GLY A 207 6.22 -8.65 -0.42
CA GLY A 207 5.37 -9.81 -0.74
C GLY A 207 6.10 -11.16 -0.63
N ARG A 208 7.27 -11.18 0.05
CA ARG A 208 8.13 -12.37 0.19
C ARG A 208 7.82 -13.18 1.45
N LEU A 209 6.94 -12.67 2.30
CA LEU A 209 6.54 -13.37 3.51
C LEU A 209 5.65 -14.57 3.13
N LYS A 210 6.17 -15.78 3.31
CA LYS A 210 5.39 -17.00 3.17
C LYS A 210 4.72 -17.28 4.50
N PHE A 211 3.43 -16.94 4.60
CA PHE A 211 2.62 -17.25 5.78
C PHE A 211 2.49 -18.76 5.98
N LYS A 212 2.69 -19.20 7.21
CA LYS A 212 2.44 -20.59 7.62
C LYS A 212 1.13 -20.67 8.40
N PHE A 213 0.02 -20.59 7.68
CA PHE A 213 -1.29 -20.69 8.29
C PHE A 213 -1.53 -22.08 8.86
N THR A 214 -1.84 -22.15 10.15
CA THR A 214 -2.25 -23.37 10.87
C THR A 214 -3.49 -23.07 11.70
N ASP A 215 -4.29 -24.11 11.95
CA ASP A 215 -5.46 -23.99 12.82
C ASP A 215 -5.01 -24.21 14.26
N GLN A 216 -5.19 -23.20 15.11
CA GLN A 216 -4.71 -23.21 16.50
C GLN A 216 -5.77 -22.68 17.45
N LEU A 217 -5.74 -23.17 18.69
CA LEU A 217 -6.56 -22.66 19.76
C LEU A 217 -6.06 -21.28 20.23
N LEU A 218 -6.95 -20.31 20.29
CA LEU A 218 -6.62 -18.93 20.62
C LEU A 218 -6.06 -18.77 22.04
N ASP A 219 -6.58 -19.52 23.01
CA ASP A 219 -6.13 -19.53 24.40
C ASP A 219 -4.67 -20.01 24.52
N GLU A 220 -4.27 -21.02 23.75
CA GLU A 220 -2.88 -21.50 23.70
C GLU A 220 -1.92 -20.43 23.16
N VAL A 221 -2.32 -19.73 22.09
CA VAL A 221 -1.54 -18.64 21.49
C VAL A 221 -1.41 -17.44 22.44
N ILE A 222 -2.49 -17.09 23.16
CA ILE A 222 -2.44 -16.07 24.21
C ILE A 222 -1.50 -16.50 25.34
N ALA A 223 -1.61 -17.74 25.81
CA ALA A 223 -0.73 -18.25 26.87
C ALA A 223 0.76 -18.25 26.46
N GLU A 224 1.04 -18.63 25.20
CA GLU A 224 2.41 -18.61 24.67
C GLU A 224 2.95 -17.17 24.55
N SER A 225 2.12 -16.21 24.10
CA SER A 225 2.54 -14.81 24.00
C SER A 225 2.95 -14.22 25.37
N LEU A 226 2.31 -14.64 26.45
CA LEU A 226 2.64 -14.20 27.80
C LEU A 226 4.01 -14.68 28.28
N ARG A 227 4.54 -15.78 27.73
CA ARG A 227 5.90 -16.28 28.06
C ARG A 227 6.99 -15.43 27.40
N HIS A 228 6.66 -14.71 26.36
CA HIS A 228 7.59 -13.83 25.62
C HIS A 228 7.62 -12.40 26.13
N ILE A 229 6.79 -12.05 27.14
CA ILE A 229 6.77 -10.70 27.70
C ILE A 229 8.02 -10.47 28.59
N SER A 230 8.53 -9.26 28.54
CA SER A 230 9.71 -8.83 29.32
C SER A 230 9.53 -9.07 30.84
N ARG A 231 10.64 -9.26 31.58
CA ARG A 231 10.67 -9.48 33.05
C ARG A 231 9.95 -8.41 33.88
N LYS A 232 9.62 -7.27 33.30
CA LYS A 232 8.89 -6.17 33.97
C LYS A 232 7.40 -6.46 34.21
N HIS A 233 6.87 -7.59 33.71
CA HIS A 233 5.45 -7.96 33.89
C HIS A 233 5.06 -8.20 35.36
N ASP A 234 6.01 -8.56 36.22
CA ASP A 234 5.75 -8.79 37.65
C ASP A 234 5.23 -7.53 38.40
N GLU A 235 5.42 -6.34 37.80
CA GLU A 235 4.96 -5.07 38.36
C GLU A 235 3.50 -4.75 37.90
N TYR A 236 2.86 -5.59 37.06
CA TYR A 236 1.53 -5.38 36.50
C TYR A 236 0.60 -6.57 36.78
N THR A 237 -0.71 -6.31 36.83
CA THR A 237 -1.71 -7.39 36.95
C THR A 237 -2.24 -7.74 35.57
N ILE A 238 -1.71 -8.82 34.96
CA ILE A 238 -2.17 -9.31 33.67
C ILE A 238 -3.26 -10.37 33.89
N VAL A 239 -4.44 -10.16 33.30
CA VAL A 239 -5.59 -11.07 33.40
C VAL A 239 -6.00 -11.53 32.02
N THR A 240 -6.15 -12.83 31.81
CA THR A 240 -6.64 -13.41 30.57
C THR A 240 -8.07 -13.90 30.74
N LYS A 241 -8.92 -13.64 29.75
CA LYS A 241 -10.30 -14.14 29.67
C LYS A 241 -10.55 -14.57 28.23
N CYS A 242 -10.45 -15.84 27.96
CA CYS A 242 -10.74 -16.40 26.64
C CYS A 242 -11.94 -17.34 26.71
N GLU A 243 -12.84 -17.22 25.75
CA GLU A 243 -13.88 -18.22 25.56
C GLU A 243 -13.27 -19.56 25.16
N GLU A 244 -13.86 -20.64 25.58
CA GLU A 244 -13.35 -21.98 25.27
C GLU A 244 -13.50 -22.31 23.79
N LEU A 245 -12.55 -23.09 23.27
CA LEU A 245 -12.56 -23.67 21.92
C LEU A 245 -12.72 -22.66 20.76
N ILE A 246 -12.00 -21.54 20.81
CA ILE A 246 -11.88 -20.64 19.65
C ILE A 246 -10.75 -21.16 18.78
N LEU A 247 -11.08 -21.85 17.68
CA LEU A 247 -10.12 -22.29 16.69
C LEU A 247 -9.98 -21.22 15.59
N VAL A 248 -8.75 -20.79 15.33
CA VAL A 248 -8.44 -19.69 14.40
C VAL A 248 -7.35 -20.12 13.44
N ARG A 249 -7.54 -19.84 12.17
CA ARG A 249 -6.52 -20.07 11.15
C ARG A 249 -5.55 -18.89 11.10
N MET A 250 -4.31 -19.11 11.55
CA MET A 250 -3.34 -18.04 11.69
C MET A 250 -1.90 -18.52 11.50
N ASP A 251 -0.98 -17.59 11.25
CA ASP A 251 0.45 -17.79 11.46
C ASP A 251 0.76 -17.46 12.92
N VAL A 252 1.01 -18.51 13.71
CA VAL A 252 1.16 -18.43 15.17
C VAL A 252 2.25 -17.46 15.59
N GLN A 253 3.40 -17.49 14.92
CA GLN A 253 4.54 -16.65 15.28
C GLN A 253 4.24 -15.17 15.07
N LEU A 254 3.58 -14.83 13.98
CA LEU A 254 3.18 -13.46 13.69
C LEU A 254 2.10 -12.95 14.64
N ILE A 255 1.12 -13.80 15.01
CA ILE A 255 0.09 -13.40 15.96
C ILE A 255 0.65 -13.26 17.37
N ILE A 256 1.59 -14.12 17.79
CA ILE A 256 2.34 -13.94 19.05
C ILE A 256 3.07 -12.59 19.02
N GLN A 257 3.73 -12.22 17.92
CA GLN A 257 4.40 -10.93 17.79
C GLN A 257 3.42 -9.74 17.91
N VAL A 258 2.21 -9.84 17.35
CA VAL A 258 1.14 -8.84 17.53
C VAL A 258 0.77 -8.72 19.01
N LEU A 259 0.48 -9.85 19.67
CA LEU A 259 0.08 -9.85 21.09
C LEU A 259 1.18 -9.27 21.99
N VAL A 260 2.42 -9.71 21.79
CA VAL A 260 3.57 -9.19 22.56
C VAL A 260 3.72 -7.68 22.35
N ASN A 261 3.65 -7.19 21.10
CA ASN A 261 3.73 -5.75 20.84
C ASN A 261 2.61 -4.93 21.51
N LEU A 262 1.38 -5.44 21.50
CA LEU A 262 0.24 -4.76 22.15
C LEU A 262 0.34 -4.77 23.67
N ILE A 263 0.78 -5.90 24.27
CA ILE A 263 0.96 -6.03 25.72
C ILE A 263 2.15 -5.18 26.20
N ASP A 264 3.28 -5.18 25.47
CA ASP A 264 4.44 -4.34 25.79
C ASP A 264 4.09 -2.84 25.68
N ASN A 265 3.25 -2.45 24.71
CA ASN A 265 2.72 -1.09 24.66
C ASN A 265 1.87 -0.78 25.91
N ALA A 266 0.99 -1.67 26.35
CA ALA A 266 0.22 -1.49 27.57
C ALA A 266 1.12 -1.34 28.81
N ILE A 267 2.13 -2.20 28.96
CA ILE A 267 3.14 -2.11 30.05
C ILE A 267 3.89 -0.78 30.00
N LYS A 268 4.29 -0.37 28.79
CA LYS A 268 5.12 0.80 28.57
C LYS A 268 4.40 2.11 28.91
N TYR A 269 3.14 2.23 28.52
CA TYR A 269 2.39 3.49 28.61
C TYR A 269 1.44 3.57 29.80
N THR A 270 1.46 2.57 30.70
CA THR A 270 0.67 2.59 31.92
C THR A 270 1.54 2.67 33.17
N PRO A 271 1.07 3.28 34.27
CA PRO A 271 1.80 3.30 35.54
C PRO A 271 1.98 1.87 36.10
N LYS A 272 3.03 1.66 36.89
CA LYS A 272 3.25 0.43 37.67
C LYS A 272 2.01 0.10 38.52
N GLY A 273 1.67 -1.16 38.63
CA GLY A 273 0.48 -1.62 39.32
C GLY A 273 -0.81 -1.58 38.47
N SER A 274 -0.72 -1.15 37.21
CA SER A 274 -1.85 -1.14 36.31
C SER A 274 -2.34 -2.55 35.97
N LYS A 275 -3.64 -2.63 35.59
CA LYS A 275 -4.28 -3.85 35.15
C LYS A 275 -4.34 -3.90 33.62
N ILE A 276 -3.81 -4.98 33.06
CA ILE A 276 -3.90 -5.28 31.62
C ILE A 276 -4.78 -6.50 31.45
N CYS A 277 -5.82 -6.45 30.59
CA CYS A 277 -6.74 -7.54 30.36
C CYS A 277 -6.70 -7.97 28.91
N ILE A 278 -6.49 -9.27 28.65
CA ILE A 278 -6.53 -9.86 27.32
C ILE A 278 -7.80 -10.67 27.24
N ARG A 279 -8.67 -10.34 26.27
CA ARG A 279 -9.92 -11.05 26.03
C ARG A 279 -9.95 -11.68 24.65
N GLY A 280 -10.40 -12.95 24.58
CA GLY A 280 -10.69 -13.65 23.33
C GLY A 280 -12.15 -14.08 23.31
N MET A 281 -12.90 -13.73 22.25
CA MET A 281 -14.31 -14.07 22.12
C MET A 281 -14.68 -14.32 20.64
N LYS A 282 -15.81 -15.03 20.42
CA LYS A 282 -16.40 -15.16 19.08
C LYS A 282 -17.38 -14.02 18.84
N CYS A 283 -17.19 -13.25 17.78
CA CYS A 283 -18.05 -12.13 17.44
C CYS A 283 -18.26 -12.06 15.91
N ASN A 284 -19.52 -12.02 15.46
CA ASN A 284 -19.89 -11.87 14.04
C ASN A 284 -19.15 -12.83 13.08
N GLY A 285 -18.98 -14.10 13.47
CA GLY A 285 -18.30 -15.11 12.66
C GLY A 285 -16.78 -14.97 12.58
N LYS A 286 -16.17 -14.13 13.42
CA LYS A 286 -14.74 -13.96 13.58
C LYS A 286 -14.30 -14.16 15.03
N ALA A 287 -13.05 -14.50 15.24
CA ALA A 287 -12.41 -14.39 16.54
C ALA A 287 -12.05 -12.92 16.77
N GLN A 288 -12.47 -12.37 17.90
CA GLN A 288 -12.13 -11.01 18.33
C GLN A 288 -11.23 -11.10 19.55
N ILE A 289 -10.09 -10.42 19.47
CA ILE A 289 -9.09 -10.35 20.54
C ILE A 289 -8.94 -8.91 20.98
N CYS A 290 -9.05 -8.66 22.30
CA CYS A 290 -8.89 -7.33 22.88
C CYS A 290 -7.74 -7.33 23.87
N VAL A 291 -6.87 -6.33 23.78
CA VAL A 291 -5.86 -6.00 24.80
C VAL A 291 -6.25 -4.65 25.39
N GLU A 292 -6.60 -4.67 26.68
CA GLU A 292 -7.15 -3.55 27.42
C GLU A 292 -6.21 -3.13 28.52
N ASP A 293 -5.98 -1.84 28.65
CA ASP A 293 -5.26 -1.22 29.74
C ASP A 293 -6.13 -0.19 30.50
N ASN A 294 -5.73 0.17 31.70
CA ASN A 294 -6.32 1.23 32.50
C ASN A 294 -5.41 2.46 32.64
N GLY A 295 -4.57 2.70 31.65
CA GLY A 295 -3.60 3.78 31.57
C GLY A 295 -4.22 5.17 31.35
N PRO A 296 -3.40 6.16 30.92
CA PRO A 296 -3.88 7.51 30.66
C PRO A 296 -4.77 7.65 29.43
N GLY A 297 -4.77 6.66 28.52
CA GLY A 297 -5.43 6.74 27.22
C GLY A 297 -4.59 7.47 26.16
N ILE A 298 -5.15 7.65 24.98
CA ILE A 298 -4.53 8.34 23.85
C ILE A 298 -5.43 9.50 23.43
N ALA A 299 -4.85 10.70 23.28
CA ALA A 299 -5.60 11.90 22.86
C ALA A 299 -6.21 11.71 21.46
N ASP A 300 -7.43 12.20 21.25
CA ASP A 300 -8.19 12.01 20.00
C ASP A 300 -7.42 12.49 18.77
N GLU A 301 -6.64 13.57 18.93
CA GLU A 301 -5.79 14.15 17.88
C GLU A 301 -4.69 13.16 17.39
N MET A 302 -4.25 12.25 18.26
CA MET A 302 -3.18 11.29 17.96
C MET A 302 -3.71 9.98 17.38
N LYS A 303 -4.96 9.58 17.70
CA LYS A 303 -5.54 8.30 17.31
C LYS A 303 -5.48 8.01 15.80
N PRO A 304 -5.69 8.95 14.88
CA PRO A 304 -5.58 8.71 13.44
C PRO A 304 -4.17 8.29 12.99
N TYR A 305 -3.13 8.68 13.72
CA TYR A 305 -1.73 8.53 13.31
C TYR A 305 -0.99 7.39 14.01
N ILE A 306 -1.54 6.80 15.08
CA ILE A 306 -0.82 5.80 15.90
C ILE A 306 -0.42 4.54 15.15
N PHE A 307 -1.08 4.23 14.04
CA PHE A 307 -0.76 3.10 13.17
C PHE A 307 0.19 3.48 12.03
N GLU A 308 0.51 4.78 11.86
CA GLU A 308 1.49 5.21 10.87
C GLU A 308 2.90 4.78 11.32
N MET A 309 3.71 4.35 10.34
CA MET A 309 5.10 3.99 10.62
C MET A 309 5.86 5.19 11.20
N PHE A 310 6.65 4.95 12.27
CA PHE A 310 7.49 5.96 12.94
C PHE A 310 6.73 7.04 13.69
N TYR A 311 5.44 6.91 13.83
CA TYR A 311 4.68 7.81 14.65
C TYR A 311 4.94 7.49 16.15
N THR A 312 5.55 8.43 16.84
CA THR A 312 5.73 8.41 18.31
C THR A 312 5.03 9.62 18.87
N GLY A 313 3.97 9.40 19.66
CA GLY A 313 3.27 10.50 20.33
C GLY A 313 4.25 11.32 21.18
N LYS A 314 4.13 12.64 21.19
CA LYS A 314 4.86 13.52 22.12
C LYS A 314 4.34 13.26 23.54
N SER A 315 4.88 12.26 24.23
CA SER A 315 4.55 11.99 25.62
C SER A 315 5.63 12.56 26.51
N THR A 316 5.23 13.40 27.47
CA THR A 316 6.08 13.96 28.55
C THR A 316 6.59 12.90 29.54
N ILE A 317 6.12 11.65 29.42
CA ILE A 317 6.56 10.48 30.23
C ILE A 317 7.69 9.72 29.50
N ALA A 318 8.03 10.08 28.28
CA ALA A 318 8.85 9.29 27.36
C ALA A 318 10.37 9.52 27.46
N ASP A 319 10.88 10.21 28.49
CA ASP A 319 12.33 10.42 28.64
C ASP A 319 13.12 9.14 28.97
N SER A 320 12.45 8.02 29.25
CA SER A 320 13.15 6.76 29.57
C SER A 320 12.79 5.54 28.70
N GLN A 321 11.82 5.64 27.76
CA GLN A 321 11.39 4.46 27.01
C GLN A 321 11.43 4.69 25.50
N ARG A 322 12.52 4.29 24.90
CA ARG A 322 12.79 4.34 23.46
C ARG A 322 11.72 3.59 22.66
N SER A 323 11.17 4.21 21.60
CA SER A 323 10.19 3.59 20.69
C SER A 323 10.37 4.15 19.29
N LEU A 324 10.61 3.27 18.33
CA LEU A 324 10.73 3.62 16.91
C LEU A 324 9.39 3.84 16.20
N GLY A 325 8.26 3.65 16.88
CA GLY A 325 6.94 3.76 16.24
C GLY A 325 6.68 2.70 15.17
N LEU A 326 7.36 1.54 15.26
CA LEU A 326 7.20 0.45 14.28
C LEU A 326 6.21 -0.63 14.74
N GLY A 327 6.00 -0.78 16.06
CA GLY A 327 5.24 -1.90 16.61
C GLY A 327 3.78 -1.93 16.16
N LEU A 328 3.05 -0.81 16.29
CA LEU A 328 1.63 -0.75 15.91
C LEU A 328 1.39 -0.84 14.41
N SER A 329 2.23 -0.23 13.59
CA SER A 329 2.16 -0.36 12.12
C SER A 329 2.43 -1.78 11.66
N LEU A 330 3.38 -2.49 12.29
CA LEU A 330 3.63 -3.91 12.06
C LEU A 330 2.43 -4.76 12.47
N CYS A 331 1.83 -4.50 13.65
CA CYS A 331 0.60 -5.19 14.09
C CYS A 331 -0.52 -5.03 13.06
N GLN A 332 -0.75 -3.82 12.58
CA GLN A 332 -1.76 -3.55 11.56
C GLN A 332 -1.49 -4.36 10.28
N SER A 333 -0.27 -4.33 9.76
CA SER A 333 0.11 -5.04 8.54
C SER A 333 -0.04 -6.57 8.70
N ILE A 334 0.34 -7.13 9.85
CA ILE A 334 0.17 -8.55 10.13
C ILE A 334 -1.32 -8.93 10.17
N ILE A 335 -2.14 -8.15 10.87
CA ILE A 335 -3.57 -8.43 11.01
C ILE A 335 -4.30 -8.28 9.67
N GLU A 336 -3.98 -7.27 8.86
CA GLU A 336 -4.52 -7.10 7.51
C GLU A 336 -4.14 -8.29 6.60
N ALA A 337 -2.92 -8.79 6.70
CA ALA A 337 -2.47 -9.98 5.97
C ALA A 337 -3.15 -11.30 6.43
N HIS A 338 -3.82 -11.29 7.58
CA HIS A 338 -4.68 -12.37 8.09
C HIS A 338 -6.18 -12.10 7.83
N ASP A 339 -6.56 -11.22 6.89
CA ASP A 339 -7.94 -10.82 6.60
C ASP A 339 -8.69 -10.28 7.83
N GLY A 340 -7.93 -9.74 8.78
CA GLY A 340 -8.41 -9.12 10.00
C GLY A 340 -8.46 -7.60 9.93
N ARG A 341 -8.82 -6.99 11.06
CA ARG A 341 -8.79 -5.53 11.25
C ARG A 341 -8.32 -5.23 12.67
N LEU A 342 -7.42 -4.26 12.83
CA LEU A 342 -6.95 -3.74 14.11
C LEU A 342 -7.58 -2.37 14.36
N LEU A 343 -8.13 -2.15 15.54
CA LEU A 343 -8.83 -0.94 15.95
C LEU A 343 -8.38 -0.50 17.34
N LEU A 344 -8.43 0.81 17.60
CA LEU A 344 -8.27 1.40 18.92
C LEU A 344 -9.57 2.04 19.37
N THR A 345 -9.96 1.79 20.63
CA THR A 345 -11.07 2.46 21.32
C THR A 345 -10.65 2.86 22.73
N ASP A 346 -11.36 3.82 23.33
CA ASP A 346 -11.12 4.23 24.71
C ASP A 346 -11.68 3.21 25.69
N ASN A 347 -10.95 2.99 26.80
CA ASN A 347 -11.41 2.20 27.91
C ASN A 347 -12.14 3.07 28.95
N THR A 348 -13.10 2.48 29.67
CA THR A 348 -13.84 3.17 30.73
C THR A 348 -13.40 2.69 32.10
N PRO A 349 -13.06 3.60 33.07
CA PRO A 349 -13.19 5.06 33.01
C PRO A 349 -12.05 5.76 32.28
N ARG A 350 -10.94 5.10 31.98
CA ARG A 350 -9.78 5.57 31.23
C ARG A 350 -8.90 4.42 30.77
N GLY A 351 -8.08 4.62 29.72
CA GLY A 351 -7.16 3.65 29.16
C GLY A 351 -7.45 3.41 27.68
N CYS A 352 -6.84 2.38 27.14
CA CYS A 352 -6.96 1.98 25.74
C CYS A 352 -7.48 0.55 25.62
N ILE A 353 -8.20 0.27 24.52
CA ILE A 353 -8.57 -1.06 24.09
C ILE A 353 -8.10 -1.22 22.64
N PHE A 354 -7.08 -2.03 22.44
CA PHE A 354 -6.70 -2.47 21.11
C PHE A 354 -7.48 -3.75 20.79
N THR A 355 -8.28 -3.71 19.75
CA THR A 355 -9.12 -4.84 19.31
C THR A 355 -8.70 -5.27 17.93
N PHE A 356 -8.44 -6.56 17.73
CA PHE A 356 -8.25 -7.11 16.40
C PHE A 356 -9.10 -8.34 16.14
N THR A 357 -9.36 -8.62 14.87
CA THR A 357 -10.20 -9.74 14.45
C THR A 357 -9.41 -10.67 13.53
N LEU A 358 -9.72 -11.98 13.64
CA LEU A 358 -9.16 -13.02 12.77
C LEU A 358 -10.29 -13.92 12.26
N PRO A 359 -10.16 -14.54 11.07
CA PRO A 359 -11.13 -15.51 10.59
C PRO A 359 -11.13 -16.76 11.47
N LEU A 360 -12.32 -17.25 11.83
CA LEU A 360 -12.46 -18.54 12.51
C LEU A 360 -12.08 -19.66 11.54
N SER A 361 -11.48 -20.74 12.09
CA SER A 361 -11.29 -21.95 11.31
C SER A 361 -12.61 -22.73 11.27
N GLU A 362 -13.07 -23.11 10.08
CA GLU A 362 -14.17 -24.01 9.90
C GLU A 362 -13.69 -25.46 10.10
N VAL A 363 -13.97 -26.04 11.26
CA VAL A 363 -13.72 -27.47 11.47
C VAL A 363 -14.75 -28.27 10.67
N THR A 364 -14.35 -28.74 9.52
CA THR A 364 -15.10 -29.80 8.85
C THR A 364 -14.83 -31.09 9.64
N LEU A 365 -15.85 -31.66 10.28
CA LEU A 365 -15.84 -32.90 11.12
C LEU A 365 -15.30 -34.15 10.35
N SER A 366 -14.85 -34.03 9.12
CA SER A 366 -14.34 -35.10 8.28
C SER A 366 -12.86 -35.48 8.50
N GLN A 367 -12.16 -34.85 9.47
CA GLN A 367 -10.72 -35.08 9.73
C GLN A 367 -10.40 -35.67 11.11
N LEU A 368 -11.41 -36.14 11.87
CA LEU A 368 -11.11 -36.95 13.03
C LEU A 368 -10.72 -38.37 12.57
N PRO A 369 -9.52 -38.88 12.89
CA PRO A 369 -9.20 -40.26 12.65
C PRO A 369 -10.16 -41.10 13.51
N THR A 370 -10.99 -41.91 12.85
CA THR A 370 -11.74 -42.95 13.52
C THR A 370 -10.75 -43.91 14.14
N THR A 371 -10.68 -43.90 15.48
CA THR A 371 -9.97 -44.90 16.29
C THR A 371 -10.57 -46.29 16.09
#